data_c94b52951466daad93325e114c880f80
#
_entry.id   c94b52951466daad93325e114c880f80
#
_cell.length_a   1.000
_cell.length_b   1.000
_cell.length_c   1.000
_cell.angle_alpha   90.00
_cell.angle_beta   90.00
_cell.angle_gamma   90.00
#
_symmetry.space_group_name_H-M   'P 1'
#
loop_
_entity.id
_entity.type
_entity.pdbx_description
1 polymer ?
#
loop_
_entity_poly.entity_id
_entity_poly.type
_entity_poly.pdbx_seq_one_letter_code
_entity_poly.pdbx_strand_id
1 'polypeptide(L)'
;MPRYRMTIEYDGRPYKGFQAQASLPTVQGAIERAIQAFCGEDVRVNAAGRTDTGVHALAQVIHIDLEKAWPAATVRNAINAHLMPEPISVLEVSVAEGDWHARFSATERRYLYRILNRESPPALDRGRVWHVKKPLDAQAMHEAAQALVGHHDFTTFRDLACQAKSPMKTMDLATVRREGAEVVLEFASRSFLHRQVRSMTGTLAEVGIGRWTAADVKAALEARDRTACGPVAPSDGLYLTAVRY
;
A
#
# COMPACT_ATOMS: atom_id res chain seq x y z
N MET A 1 -24.14 -11.88 -14.00
CA MET A 1 -23.72 -11.56 -12.62
C MET A 1 -23.25 -10.12 -12.59
N PRO A 2 -23.86 -9.24 -11.80
CA PRO A 2 -23.39 -7.86 -11.68
C PRO A 2 -22.04 -7.82 -10.95
N ARG A 3 -21.11 -7.02 -11.47
CA ARG A 3 -19.82 -6.73 -10.85
C ARG A 3 -19.92 -5.47 -10.03
N TYR A 4 -19.51 -5.53 -8.77
CA TYR A 4 -19.47 -4.39 -7.87
C TYR A 4 -18.01 -3.95 -7.65
N ARG A 5 -17.72 -2.70 -8.00
CA ARG A 5 -16.51 -2.00 -7.62
C ARG A 5 -16.71 -1.37 -6.24
N MET A 6 -15.73 -1.52 -5.36
CA MET A 6 -15.77 -0.96 -4.02
C MET A 6 -14.47 -0.25 -3.69
N THR A 7 -14.57 0.92 -3.07
CA THR A 7 -13.45 1.59 -2.40
C THR A 7 -13.53 1.26 -0.91
N ILE A 8 -12.44 0.77 -0.34
CA ILE A 8 -12.36 0.36 1.07
C ILE A 8 -11.18 1.01 1.76
N GLU A 9 -11.33 1.27 3.06
CA GLU A 9 -10.22 1.60 3.95
C GLU A 9 -10.06 0.52 5.02
N TYR A 10 -8.83 0.39 5.57
CA TYR A 10 -8.55 -0.53 6.67
C TYR A 10 -7.29 -0.19 7.43
N ASP A 11 -7.33 -0.50 8.74
CA ASP A 11 -6.14 -0.59 9.58
C ASP A 11 -5.52 -1.99 9.42
N GLY A 12 -4.32 -2.05 8.88
CA GLY A 12 -3.66 -3.32 8.54
C GLY A 12 -3.08 -4.09 9.73
N ARG A 13 -3.00 -3.49 10.92
CA ARG A 13 -2.31 -4.06 12.10
C ARG A 13 -2.80 -5.44 12.54
N PRO A 14 -4.11 -5.73 12.59
CA PRO A 14 -4.59 -7.07 12.98
C PRO A 14 -4.37 -8.15 11.92
N TYR A 15 -4.00 -7.77 10.69
CA TYR A 15 -4.00 -8.67 9.55
C TYR A 15 -2.61 -9.09 9.08
N LYS A 16 -2.51 -10.32 8.60
CA LYS A 16 -1.32 -10.88 7.94
C LYS A 16 -1.26 -10.53 6.45
N GLY A 17 -1.66 -9.27 6.14
CA GLY A 17 -1.75 -8.71 4.80
C GLY A 17 -3.15 -8.79 4.20
N PHE A 18 -3.25 -8.33 2.96
CA PHE A 18 -4.53 -8.30 2.26
C PHE A 18 -5.02 -9.70 1.85
N GLN A 19 -4.15 -10.47 1.17
CA GLN A 19 -4.55 -11.72 0.50
C GLN A 19 -4.93 -12.82 1.48
N ALA A 20 -6.06 -13.50 1.21
CA ALA A 20 -6.50 -14.67 1.97
C ALA A 20 -5.40 -15.75 2.04
N GLN A 21 -5.16 -16.26 3.23
CA GLN A 21 -4.23 -17.32 3.57
C GLN A 21 -4.93 -18.30 4.53
N ALA A 22 -4.58 -19.58 4.41
CA ALA A 22 -5.17 -20.58 5.31
C ALA A 22 -4.85 -20.22 6.77
N SER A 23 -5.88 -20.23 7.61
CA SER A 23 -5.81 -20.05 9.08
C SER A 23 -5.24 -18.73 9.59
N LEU A 24 -5.06 -17.72 8.73
CA LEU A 24 -4.54 -16.41 9.15
C LEU A 24 -5.59 -15.30 8.96
N PRO A 25 -5.68 -14.32 9.88
CA PRO A 25 -6.55 -13.16 9.71
C PRO A 25 -6.01 -12.29 8.57
N THR A 26 -6.85 -12.03 7.55
CA THR A 26 -6.51 -11.22 6.38
C THR A 26 -7.67 -10.30 6.03
N VAL A 27 -7.38 -9.16 5.40
CA VAL A 27 -8.42 -8.20 4.97
C VAL A 27 -9.39 -8.85 4.00
N GLN A 28 -8.88 -9.58 3.00
CA GLN A 28 -9.70 -10.31 2.02
C GLN A 28 -10.63 -11.31 2.70
N GLY A 29 -10.13 -12.13 3.61
CA GLY A 29 -10.93 -13.13 4.31
C GLY A 29 -12.03 -12.51 5.20
N ALA A 30 -11.75 -11.36 5.84
CA ALA A 30 -12.76 -10.63 6.63
C ALA A 30 -13.90 -10.12 5.73
N ILE A 31 -13.57 -9.55 4.57
CA ILE A 31 -14.56 -9.05 3.60
C ILE A 31 -15.37 -10.20 3.00
N GLU A 32 -14.72 -11.30 2.61
CA GLU A 32 -15.40 -12.49 2.05
C GLU A 32 -16.40 -13.08 3.05
N ARG A 33 -16.05 -13.19 4.35
CA ARG A 33 -16.99 -13.60 5.39
C ARG A 33 -18.16 -12.63 5.56
N ALA A 34 -17.92 -11.33 5.51
CA ALA A 34 -18.98 -10.33 5.61
C ALA A 34 -19.95 -10.41 4.43
N ILE A 35 -19.46 -10.70 3.21
CA ILE A 35 -20.29 -10.89 2.02
C ILE A 35 -21.13 -12.16 2.17
N GLN A 36 -20.53 -13.27 2.58
CA GLN A 36 -21.25 -14.51 2.81
C GLN A 36 -22.37 -14.34 3.85
N ALA A 37 -22.10 -13.61 4.94
CA ALA A 37 -23.11 -13.31 5.97
C ALA A 37 -24.24 -12.42 5.45
N PHE A 38 -23.95 -11.52 4.48
CA PHE A 38 -24.94 -10.64 3.86
C PHE A 38 -25.86 -11.36 2.88
N CYS A 39 -25.32 -12.14 1.95
CA CYS A 39 -26.12 -12.68 0.84
C CYS A 39 -26.03 -14.20 0.68
N GLY A 40 -25.24 -14.90 1.48
CA GLY A 40 -25.07 -16.35 1.42
C GLY A 40 -24.16 -16.84 0.30
N GLU A 41 -23.55 -15.93 -0.47
CA GLU A 41 -22.70 -16.28 -1.61
C GLU A 41 -21.24 -16.38 -1.21
N ASP A 42 -20.57 -17.46 -1.64
CA ASP A 42 -19.11 -17.61 -1.53
C ASP A 42 -18.44 -16.90 -2.71
N VAL A 43 -17.98 -15.68 -2.49
CA VAL A 43 -17.36 -14.87 -3.52
C VAL A 43 -15.85 -14.69 -3.27
N ARG A 44 -15.11 -14.52 -4.36
CA ARG A 44 -13.71 -14.15 -4.28
C ARG A 44 -13.53 -12.66 -4.49
N VAL A 45 -12.94 -11.99 -3.50
CA VAL A 45 -12.57 -10.57 -3.59
C VAL A 45 -11.30 -10.41 -4.42
N ASN A 46 -11.36 -9.54 -5.42
CA ASN A 46 -10.25 -9.17 -6.28
C ASN A 46 -9.81 -7.73 -5.99
N ALA A 47 -8.56 -7.51 -5.59
CA ALA A 47 -8.04 -6.19 -5.24
C ALA A 47 -7.16 -5.59 -6.33
N ALA A 48 -7.09 -4.25 -6.37
CA ALA A 48 -6.19 -3.49 -7.24
C ALA A 48 -4.71 -3.77 -6.94
N GLY A 49 -4.38 -4.00 -5.68
CA GLY A 49 -3.04 -4.36 -5.22
C GLY A 49 -3.09 -5.09 -3.89
N ARG A 50 -2.14 -6.01 -3.67
CA ARG A 50 -1.96 -6.64 -2.37
C ARG A 50 -1.14 -5.73 -1.48
N THR A 51 -1.50 -5.64 -0.20
CA THR A 51 -0.69 -4.99 0.83
C THR A 51 -0.08 -6.03 1.74
N ASP A 52 1.13 -5.74 2.24
CA ASP A 52 1.86 -6.61 3.17
C ASP A 52 1.19 -6.64 4.56
N THR A 53 1.64 -7.56 5.42
CA THR A 53 1.27 -7.60 6.84
C THR A 53 1.48 -6.23 7.49
N GLY A 54 0.46 -5.72 8.17
CA GLY A 54 0.49 -4.46 8.91
C GLY A 54 0.36 -3.19 8.06
N VAL A 55 0.34 -3.29 6.73
CA VAL A 55 0.17 -2.13 5.83
C VAL A 55 -1.29 -1.71 5.79
N HIS A 56 -1.54 -0.40 5.85
CA HIS A 56 -2.85 0.21 5.84
C HIS A 56 -3.32 0.58 4.43
N ALA A 57 -4.59 0.91 4.30
CA ALA A 57 -5.12 1.57 3.10
C ALA A 57 -6.17 2.61 3.48
N LEU A 58 -6.16 3.74 2.79
CA LEU A 58 -7.20 4.77 2.84
C LEU A 58 -8.18 4.63 1.67
N ALA A 59 -7.74 4.05 0.54
CA ALA A 59 -8.56 3.87 -0.65
C ALA A 59 -8.09 2.67 -1.49
N GLN A 60 -8.10 1.47 -0.91
CA GLN A 60 -7.96 0.25 -1.68
C GLN A 60 -9.21 0.06 -2.54
N VAL A 61 -9.03 -0.38 -3.78
CA VAL A 61 -10.15 -0.73 -4.65
C VAL A 61 -10.21 -2.22 -4.86
N ILE A 62 -11.41 -2.78 -4.66
CA ILE A 62 -11.72 -4.19 -4.87
C ILE A 62 -12.90 -4.34 -5.83
N HIS A 63 -13.09 -5.55 -6.35
CA HIS A 63 -14.36 -5.94 -6.97
C HIS A 63 -14.77 -7.35 -6.56
N ILE A 64 -16.06 -7.56 -6.63
CA ILE A 64 -16.73 -8.85 -6.48
C ILE A 64 -17.79 -9.01 -7.56
N ASP A 65 -18.13 -10.25 -7.88
CA ASP A 65 -19.26 -10.61 -8.73
C ASP A 65 -20.30 -11.30 -7.85
N LEU A 66 -21.55 -10.84 -7.87
CA LEU A 66 -22.68 -11.45 -7.16
C LEU A 66 -23.66 -12.06 -8.16
N GLU A 67 -24.34 -13.14 -7.77
CA GLU A 67 -25.39 -13.75 -8.60
C GLU A 67 -26.60 -12.83 -8.68
N LYS A 68 -27.04 -12.34 -7.51
CA LYS A 68 -28.19 -11.45 -7.40
C LYS A 68 -27.77 -9.98 -7.52
N ALA A 69 -28.55 -9.23 -8.28
CA ALA A 69 -28.41 -7.78 -8.35
C ALA A 69 -28.99 -7.10 -7.11
N TRP A 70 -28.17 -6.24 -6.48
CA TRP A 70 -28.52 -5.45 -5.31
C TRP A 70 -28.26 -3.96 -5.58
N PRO A 71 -29.05 -3.03 -5.01
CA PRO A 71 -28.67 -1.62 -5.02
C PRO A 71 -27.29 -1.42 -4.36
N ALA A 72 -26.42 -0.60 -4.97
CA ALA A 72 -25.06 -0.36 -4.47
C ALA A 72 -25.02 0.10 -3.00
N ALA A 73 -25.98 0.94 -2.59
CA ALA A 73 -26.10 1.38 -1.20
C ALA A 73 -26.43 0.22 -0.25
N THR A 74 -27.25 -0.74 -0.69
CA THR A 74 -27.56 -1.95 0.09
C THR A 74 -26.31 -2.79 0.29
N VAL A 75 -25.54 -3.03 -0.77
CA VAL A 75 -24.28 -3.79 -0.70
C VAL A 75 -23.31 -3.13 0.28
N ARG A 76 -23.10 -1.81 0.15
CA ARG A 76 -22.22 -1.07 1.07
C ARG A 76 -22.66 -1.19 2.52
N ASN A 77 -23.92 -0.91 2.81
CA ASN A 77 -24.42 -0.86 4.18
C ASN A 77 -24.43 -2.24 4.83
N ALA A 78 -24.83 -3.28 4.08
CA ALA A 78 -24.87 -4.64 4.58
C ALA A 78 -23.47 -5.19 4.87
N ILE A 79 -22.50 -5.00 3.94
CA ILE A 79 -21.13 -5.45 4.17
C ILE A 79 -20.54 -4.71 5.39
N ASN A 80 -20.73 -3.39 5.54
CA ASN A 80 -20.25 -2.64 6.70
C ASN A 80 -20.88 -3.14 8.02
N ALA A 81 -22.16 -3.51 8.03
CA ALA A 81 -22.81 -4.07 9.21
C ALA A 81 -22.18 -5.40 9.64
N HIS A 82 -21.82 -6.27 8.69
CA HIS A 82 -21.19 -7.57 8.95
C HIS A 82 -19.68 -7.49 9.17
N LEU A 83 -19.03 -6.37 8.81
CA LEU A 83 -17.61 -6.13 9.11
C LEU A 83 -17.38 -5.74 10.58
N MET A 84 -18.36 -5.23 11.28
CA MET A 84 -18.22 -4.88 12.70
C MET A 84 -17.86 -6.12 13.55
N PRO A 85 -16.84 -6.06 14.44
CA PRO A 85 -16.00 -4.91 14.82
C PRO A 85 -14.64 -4.83 14.07
N GLU A 86 -14.50 -5.45 12.92
CA GLU A 86 -13.24 -5.41 12.13
C GLU A 86 -12.90 -3.97 11.73
N PRO A 87 -11.61 -3.55 11.76
CA PRO A 87 -11.19 -2.21 11.37
C PRO A 87 -11.09 -2.09 9.83
N ILE A 88 -12.18 -2.38 9.14
CA ILE A 88 -12.36 -2.29 7.68
C ILE A 88 -13.67 -1.57 7.42
N SER A 89 -13.67 -0.64 6.48
CA SER A 89 -14.87 0.06 6.04
C SER A 89 -14.99 0.10 4.52
N VAL A 90 -16.18 -0.18 4.01
CA VAL A 90 -16.54 0.04 2.60
C VAL A 90 -17.04 1.47 2.46
N LEU A 91 -16.27 2.32 1.79
CA LEU A 91 -16.57 3.75 1.63
C LEU A 91 -17.57 3.98 0.50
N GLU A 92 -17.33 3.33 -0.65
CA GLU A 92 -18.12 3.50 -1.85
C GLU A 92 -18.35 2.15 -2.53
N VAL A 93 -19.53 2.02 -3.16
CA VAL A 93 -19.87 0.89 -4.04
C VAL A 93 -20.52 1.43 -5.29
N SER A 94 -20.12 0.90 -6.43
CA SER A 94 -20.76 1.14 -7.73
C SER A 94 -20.80 -0.14 -8.56
N VAL A 95 -21.73 -0.23 -9.49
CA VAL A 95 -21.71 -1.31 -10.49
C VAL A 95 -20.62 -0.99 -11.50
N ALA A 96 -19.78 -1.96 -11.79
CA ALA A 96 -18.75 -1.85 -12.83
C ALA A 96 -19.27 -2.37 -14.14
N GLU A 97 -18.93 -1.70 -15.24
CA GLU A 97 -19.35 -2.06 -16.59
C GLU A 97 -18.31 -2.93 -17.31
N GLY A 98 -18.80 -3.78 -18.24
CA GLY A 98 -17.97 -4.57 -19.12
C GLY A 98 -17.02 -5.53 -18.39
N ASP A 99 -15.79 -5.56 -18.88
CA ASP A 99 -14.68 -6.40 -18.40
C ASP A 99 -13.79 -5.71 -17.36
N TRP A 100 -14.25 -4.59 -16.80
CA TRP A 100 -13.48 -3.83 -15.80
C TRP A 100 -12.99 -4.74 -14.66
N HIS A 101 -11.72 -4.61 -14.31
CA HIS A 101 -11.07 -5.43 -13.29
C HIS A 101 -10.21 -4.56 -12.36
N ALA A 102 -10.44 -4.65 -11.04
CA ALA A 102 -9.76 -3.84 -10.04
C ALA A 102 -8.23 -3.79 -10.21
N ARG A 103 -7.59 -4.89 -10.58
CA ARG A 103 -6.14 -4.97 -10.76
C ARG A 103 -5.66 -4.55 -12.14
N PHE A 104 -6.33 -5.05 -13.19
CA PHE A 104 -5.80 -4.95 -14.55
C PHE A 104 -6.20 -3.66 -15.25
N SER A 105 -7.36 -3.10 -14.91
CA SER A 105 -7.81 -1.80 -15.44
C SER A 105 -7.14 -0.61 -14.75
N ALA A 106 -6.48 -0.82 -13.61
CA ALA A 106 -5.85 0.26 -12.88
C ALA A 106 -4.60 0.80 -13.59
N THR A 107 -4.58 2.12 -13.73
CA THR A 107 -3.52 2.89 -14.39
C THR A 107 -2.47 3.43 -13.41
N GLU A 108 -2.85 3.70 -12.16
CA GLU A 108 -1.94 4.22 -11.12
C GLU A 108 -2.30 3.66 -9.73
N ARG A 109 -1.29 3.45 -8.88
CA ARG A 109 -1.40 3.27 -7.42
C ARG A 109 -0.57 4.33 -6.75
N ARG A 110 -1.12 4.92 -5.67
CA ARG A 110 -0.41 5.88 -4.82
C ARG A 110 -0.22 5.34 -3.43
N TYR A 111 0.98 5.51 -2.93
CA TYR A 111 1.33 5.17 -1.56
C TYR A 111 1.84 6.40 -0.83
N LEU A 112 1.45 6.50 0.43
CA LEU A 112 1.95 7.45 1.40
C LEU A 112 2.74 6.67 2.45
N TYR A 113 3.88 7.19 2.87
CA TYR A 113 4.61 6.67 4.02
C TYR A 113 4.81 7.78 5.04
N ARG A 114 4.40 7.52 6.31
CA ARG A 114 4.50 8.47 7.42
C ARG A 114 5.63 8.09 8.36
N ILE A 115 6.58 9.00 8.57
CA ILE A 115 7.67 8.88 9.55
C ILE A 115 7.43 9.95 10.62
N LEU A 116 7.17 9.55 11.86
CA LEU A 116 7.15 10.46 12.99
C LEU A 116 8.60 10.73 13.44
N ASN A 117 9.08 11.93 13.16
CA ASN A 117 10.47 12.35 13.39
C ASN A 117 10.57 13.31 14.57
N ARG A 118 10.57 12.76 15.77
CA ARG A 118 10.74 13.46 17.04
C ARG A 118 11.30 12.53 18.10
N GLU A 119 11.80 13.09 19.21
CA GLU A 119 12.36 12.32 20.32
C GLU A 119 11.31 11.43 21.02
N SER A 120 10.14 12.02 21.36
CA SER A 120 9.08 11.32 22.06
C SER A 120 8.34 10.32 21.16
N PRO A 121 8.05 9.08 21.63
CA PRO A 121 7.36 8.07 20.85
C PRO A 121 5.89 8.45 20.57
N PRO A 122 5.27 7.85 19.54
CA PRO A 122 3.84 8.03 19.29
C PRO A 122 2.99 7.38 20.38
N ALA A 123 1.92 8.07 20.80
CA ALA A 123 0.88 7.52 21.66
C ALA A 123 -0.36 7.15 20.82
N LEU A 124 -0.96 8.14 20.14
CA LEU A 124 -2.15 7.96 19.30
C LEU A 124 -1.87 7.22 18.01
N ASP A 125 -0.74 7.55 17.35
CA ASP A 125 -0.33 6.94 16.08
C ASP A 125 0.56 5.68 16.25
N ARG A 126 0.55 5.04 17.43
CA ARG A 126 1.30 3.79 17.65
C ARG A 126 0.86 2.72 16.65
N GLY A 127 1.83 2.17 15.88
CA GLY A 127 1.58 1.19 14.83
C GLY A 127 0.94 1.79 13.56
N ARG A 128 0.94 3.13 13.42
CA ARG A 128 0.43 3.88 12.26
C ARG A 128 1.44 4.83 11.65
N VAL A 129 2.62 4.94 12.27
CA VAL A 129 3.77 5.72 11.80
C VAL A 129 5.06 4.97 12.11
N TRP A 130 6.09 5.18 11.33
CA TRP A 130 7.44 4.77 11.69
C TRP A 130 8.08 5.84 12.59
N HIS A 131 8.39 5.50 13.82
CA HIS A 131 9.05 6.42 14.75
C HIS A 131 10.57 6.43 14.54
N VAL A 132 11.13 7.57 14.15
CA VAL A 132 12.56 7.81 13.98
C VAL A 132 12.98 8.99 14.88
N LYS A 133 13.79 8.71 15.90
CA LYS A 133 14.25 9.74 16.86
C LYS A 133 15.31 10.68 16.26
N LYS A 134 16.27 10.12 15.48
CA LYS A 134 17.30 10.93 14.86
C LYS A 134 16.69 11.93 13.90
N PRO A 135 17.11 13.20 13.92
CA PRO A 135 16.67 14.18 12.95
C PRO A 135 16.87 13.67 11.51
N LEU A 136 15.88 13.87 10.67
CA LEU A 136 15.93 13.53 9.25
C LEU A 136 15.98 14.83 8.44
N ASP A 137 16.87 14.91 7.47
CA ASP A 137 16.87 15.96 6.46
C ASP A 137 15.92 15.56 5.34
N ALA A 138 14.69 16.08 5.40
CA ALA A 138 13.65 15.79 4.41
C ALA A 138 13.98 16.35 3.01
N GLN A 139 14.76 17.44 2.94
CA GLN A 139 15.18 18.02 1.66
C GLN A 139 16.20 17.11 0.97
N ALA A 140 17.23 16.66 1.69
CA ALA A 140 18.19 15.70 1.16
C ALA A 140 17.51 14.39 0.73
N MET A 141 16.53 13.90 1.53
CA MET A 141 15.72 12.73 1.15
C MET A 141 14.95 12.98 -0.14
N HIS A 142 14.36 14.17 -0.31
CA HIS A 142 13.60 14.53 -1.52
C HIS A 142 14.50 14.56 -2.77
N GLU A 143 15.66 15.19 -2.67
CA GLU A 143 16.66 15.25 -3.74
C GLU A 143 17.11 13.84 -4.15
N ALA A 144 17.40 12.98 -3.17
CA ALA A 144 17.76 11.59 -3.43
C ALA A 144 16.63 10.78 -4.05
N ALA A 145 15.38 11.04 -3.68
CA ALA A 145 14.22 10.35 -4.23
C ALA A 145 14.02 10.61 -5.74
N GLN A 146 14.53 11.74 -6.25
CA GLN A 146 14.43 12.06 -7.69
C GLN A 146 15.19 11.06 -8.56
N ALA A 147 16.23 10.40 -8.05
CA ALA A 147 16.93 9.34 -8.77
C ALA A 147 16.05 8.09 -9.04
N LEU A 148 14.95 7.93 -8.28
CA LEU A 148 14.01 6.81 -8.42
C LEU A 148 12.90 7.08 -9.44
N VAL A 149 12.70 8.34 -9.85
CA VAL A 149 11.67 8.72 -10.83
C VAL A 149 12.10 8.30 -12.23
N GLY A 150 11.16 7.75 -13.00
CA GLY A 150 11.42 7.27 -14.36
C GLY A 150 11.28 5.75 -14.50
N HIS A 151 11.71 5.24 -15.65
CA HIS A 151 11.64 3.82 -15.98
C HIS A 151 12.96 3.13 -15.63
N HIS A 152 12.96 2.31 -14.56
CA HIS A 152 14.17 1.68 -14.03
C HIS A 152 13.96 0.20 -13.72
N ASP A 153 15.09 -0.51 -13.62
CA ASP A 153 15.16 -1.82 -13.00
C ASP A 153 15.23 -1.67 -11.46
N PHE A 154 14.15 -2.06 -10.78
CA PHE A 154 14.04 -1.98 -9.31
C PHE A 154 14.44 -3.28 -8.59
N THR A 155 15.30 -4.10 -9.17
CA THR A 155 15.79 -5.35 -8.54
C THR A 155 16.36 -5.08 -7.14
N THR A 156 17.12 -4.02 -6.95
CA THR A 156 17.67 -3.63 -5.64
C THR A 156 16.58 -3.43 -4.58
N PHE A 157 15.45 -2.87 -4.95
CA PHE A 157 14.34 -2.57 -4.02
C PHE A 157 13.27 -3.67 -3.98
N ARG A 158 13.49 -4.78 -4.68
CA ARG A 158 12.60 -5.92 -4.77
C ARG A 158 12.83 -6.91 -3.63
N ASP A 159 11.76 -7.40 -2.99
CA ASP A 159 11.86 -8.54 -2.07
C ASP A 159 12.20 -9.84 -2.81
N LEU A 160 12.98 -10.73 -2.16
CA LEU A 160 13.38 -12.02 -2.75
C LEU A 160 12.16 -12.92 -3.04
N ALA A 161 11.09 -12.82 -2.24
CA ALA A 161 9.85 -13.57 -2.44
C ALA A 161 8.92 -12.94 -3.49
N CYS A 162 9.35 -11.88 -4.20
CA CYS A 162 8.52 -11.18 -5.18
C CYS A 162 8.25 -12.05 -6.42
N GLN A 163 6.98 -12.31 -6.70
CA GLN A 163 6.53 -13.12 -7.84
C GLN A 163 6.38 -12.34 -9.16
N ALA A 164 6.74 -11.05 -9.20
CA ALA A 164 6.64 -10.25 -10.43
C ALA A 164 7.62 -10.78 -11.49
N LYS A 165 7.13 -10.96 -12.73
CA LYS A 165 7.93 -11.47 -13.86
C LYS A 165 9.07 -10.52 -14.26
N SER A 166 8.87 -9.21 -14.12
CA SER A 166 9.85 -8.18 -14.48
C SER A 166 10.08 -7.21 -13.33
N PRO A 167 11.34 -6.86 -13.02
CA PRO A 167 11.68 -5.81 -12.06
C PRO A 167 11.52 -4.40 -12.65
N MET A 168 11.34 -4.28 -13.96
CA MET A 168 11.16 -3.00 -14.64
C MET A 168 9.85 -2.33 -14.21
N LYS A 169 9.93 -1.10 -13.68
CA LYS A 169 8.79 -0.26 -13.29
C LYS A 169 9.03 1.18 -13.70
N THR A 170 7.94 1.88 -13.96
CA THR A 170 7.97 3.34 -14.12
C THR A 170 7.48 3.97 -12.83
N MET A 171 8.34 4.72 -12.18
CA MET A 171 7.98 5.53 -11.01
C MET A 171 7.59 6.91 -11.50
N ASP A 172 6.30 7.23 -11.38
CA ASP A 172 5.75 8.49 -11.87
C ASP A 172 5.95 9.64 -10.86
N LEU A 173 6.05 9.30 -9.57
CA LEU A 173 6.25 10.25 -8.47
C LEU A 173 7.07 9.60 -7.37
N ALA A 174 8.04 10.33 -6.83
CA ALA A 174 8.74 10.05 -5.59
C ALA A 174 9.05 11.38 -4.89
N THR A 175 8.26 11.74 -3.88
CA THR A 175 8.44 13.02 -3.16
C THR A 175 8.61 12.79 -1.67
N VAL A 176 9.33 13.69 -1.04
CA VAL A 176 9.49 13.73 0.42
C VAL A 176 9.28 15.15 0.87
N ARG A 177 8.52 15.34 1.94
CA ARG A 177 8.29 16.64 2.56
C ARG A 177 8.20 16.54 4.08
N ARG A 178 8.47 17.63 4.76
CA ARG A 178 8.27 17.73 6.20
C ARG A 178 6.94 18.41 6.49
N GLU A 179 6.15 17.80 7.35
CA GLU A 179 4.89 18.34 7.87
C GLU A 179 4.94 18.33 9.42
N GLY A 180 5.37 19.44 9.99
CA GLY A 180 5.58 19.53 11.44
C GLY A 180 6.58 18.48 11.94
N ALA A 181 6.13 17.60 12.83
CA ALA A 181 6.93 16.51 13.37
C ALA A 181 6.99 15.28 12.44
N GLU A 182 6.31 15.27 11.32
CA GLU A 182 6.34 14.15 10.38
C GLU A 182 7.20 14.44 9.15
N VAL A 183 7.82 13.40 8.63
CA VAL A 183 8.36 13.34 7.27
C VAL A 183 7.47 12.40 6.48
N VAL A 184 6.89 12.94 5.42
CA VAL A 184 5.91 12.26 4.57
C VAL A 184 6.54 11.99 3.22
N LEU A 185 6.47 10.72 2.79
CA LEU A 185 6.92 10.30 1.46
C LEU A 185 5.71 9.87 0.63
N GLU A 186 5.67 10.28 -0.63
CA GLU A 186 4.65 9.83 -1.58
C GLU A 186 5.28 9.18 -2.80
N PHE A 187 4.69 8.07 -3.23
CA PHE A 187 5.11 7.32 -4.41
C PHE A 187 3.91 7.02 -5.29
N ALA A 188 4.05 7.24 -6.60
CA ALA A 188 3.06 6.85 -7.59
C ALA A 188 3.71 6.04 -8.71
N SER A 189 3.02 4.97 -9.12
CA SER A 189 3.41 4.09 -10.22
C SER A 189 2.20 3.29 -10.68
N ARG A 190 2.22 2.83 -11.91
CA ARG A 190 1.22 1.87 -12.39
C ARG A 190 1.21 0.57 -11.55
N SER A 191 2.37 0.11 -11.10
CA SER A 191 2.49 -1.08 -10.24
C SER A 191 3.80 -1.08 -9.47
N PHE A 192 3.79 -1.70 -8.29
CA PHE A 192 4.96 -1.84 -7.43
C PHE A 192 5.36 -3.32 -7.29
N LEU A 193 6.63 -3.56 -7.02
CA LEU A 193 7.16 -4.86 -6.61
C LEU A 193 6.88 -5.10 -5.12
N HIS A 194 6.96 -6.35 -4.70
CA HIS A 194 6.81 -6.71 -3.28
C HIS A 194 7.83 -5.95 -2.43
N ARG A 195 7.36 -5.25 -1.39
CA ARG A 195 8.10 -4.38 -0.47
C ARG A 195 8.86 -3.21 -1.09
N GLN A 196 8.66 -2.91 -2.38
CA GLN A 196 9.42 -1.86 -3.08
C GLN A 196 9.35 -0.51 -2.36
N VAL A 197 8.16 -0.02 -2.04
CA VAL A 197 7.96 1.27 -1.35
C VAL A 197 8.70 1.30 -0.01
N ARG A 198 8.60 0.24 0.79
CA ARG A 198 9.28 0.13 2.09
C ARG A 198 10.80 0.09 1.94
N SER A 199 11.30 -0.60 0.94
CA SER A 199 12.74 -0.66 0.62
C SER A 199 13.27 0.71 0.21
N MET A 200 12.57 1.44 -0.66
CA MET A 200 12.93 2.80 -1.06
C MET A 200 12.87 3.76 0.13
N THR A 201 11.81 3.69 0.95
CA THR A 201 11.67 4.55 2.13
C THR A 201 12.80 4.34 3.14
N GLY A 202 13.16 3.09 3.44
CA GLY A 202 14.25 2.81 4.37
C GLY A 202 15.62 3.26 3.84
N THR A 203 15.84 3.12 2.53
CA THR A 203 17.03 3.64 1.86
C THR A 203 17.11 5.18 1.92
N LEU A 204 15.99 5.86 1.65
CA LEU A 204 15.93 7.32 1.76
C LEU A 204 16.10 7.81 3.20
N ALA A 205 15.66 7.03 4.20
CA ALA A 205 15.91 7.38 5.59
C ALA A 205 17.41 7.36 5.96
N GLU A 206 18.22 6.48 5.33
CA GLU A 206 19.69 6.52 5.48
C GLU A 206 20.29 7.83 4.94
N VAL A 207 19.69 8.41 3.88
CA VAL A 207 20.07 9.76 3.41
C VAL A 207 19.67 10.81 4.46
N GLY A 208 18.44 10.72 4.97
CA GLY A 208 17.92 11.69 5.95
C GLY A 208 18.74 11.77 7.24
N ILE A 209 19.33 10.66 7.69
CA ILE A 209 20.23 10.65 8.85
C ILE A 209 21.70 10.93 8.51
N GLY A 210 22.02 11.23 7.25
CA GLY A 210 23.34 11.61 6.78
C GLY A 210 24.34 10.46 6.61
N ARG A 211 23.87 9.20 6.52
CA ARG A 211 24.75 8.05 6.25
C ARG A 211 24.95 7.82 4.77
N TRP A 212 23.97 8.14 3.96
CA TRP A 212 23.97 8.03 2.51
C TRP A 212 23.77 9.39 1.85
N THR A 213 24.17 9.48 0.60
CA THR A 213 23.96 10.64 -0.27
C THR A 213 22.97 10.28 -1.40
N ALA A 214 22.53 11.26 -2.18
CA ALA A 214 21.74 11.02 -3.38
C ALA A 214 22.52 10.16 -4.41
N ALA A 215 23.84 10.28 -4.48
CA ALA A 215 24.67 9.45 -5.33
C ALA A 215 24.66 7.98 -4.90
N ASP A 216 24.62 7.70 -3.59
CA ASP A 216 24.53 6.33 -3.08
C ASP A 216 23.18 5.68 -3.41
N VAL A 217 22.07 6.43 -3.36
CA VAL A 217 20.74 5.94 -3.79
C VAL A 217 20.75 5.60 -5.27
N LYS A 218 21.34 6.44 -6.11
CA LYS A 218 21.50 6.20 -7.54
C LYS A 218 22.36 4.96 -7.79
N ALA A 219 23.50 4.84 -7.12
CA ALA A 219 24.39 3.68 -7.23
C ALA A 219 23.68 2.38 -6.81
N ALA A 220 22.89 2.43 -5.73
CA ALA A 220 22.09 1.29 -5.29
C ALA A 220 21.04 0.87 -6.34
N LEU A 221 20.35 1.83 -6.97
CA LEU A 221 19.41 1.54 -8.06
C LEU A 221 20.12 0.87 -9.26
N GLU A 222 21.27 1.42 -9.67
CA GLU A 222 22.05 0.94 -10.81
C GLU A 222 22.71 -0.43 -10.56
N ALA A 223 22.99 -0.76 -9.28
CA ALA A 223 23.58 -2.04 -8.89
C ALA A 223 22.71 -3.25 -9.26
N ARG A 224 21.38 -3.10 -9.30
CA ARG A 224 20.42 -4.20 -9.57
C ARG A 224 20.65 -5.42 -8.67
N ASP A 225 21.08 -5.16 -7.46
CA ASP A 225 21.40 -6.17 -6.45
C ASP A 225 20.66 -5.86 -5.15
N ARG A 226 19.90 -6.84 -4.66
CA ARG A 226 19.14 -6.70 -3.41
C ARG A 226 20.03 -6.36 -2.21
N THR A 227 21.28 -6.78 -2.20
CA THR A 227 22.23 -6.52 -1.11
C THR A 227 22.68 -5.06 -1.05
N ALA A 228 22.56 -4.31 -2.16
CA ALA A 228 22.86 -2.88 -2.24
C ALA A 228 21.72 -1.99 -1.69
N CYS A 229 20.58 -2.60 -1.28
CA CYS A 229 19.47 -1.84 -0.72
C CYS A 229 19.74 -1.45 0.74
N GLY A 230 19.30 -0.26 1.13
CA GLY A 230 19.21 0.10 2.55
C GLY A 230 18.21 -0.76 3.32
N PRO A 231 18.01 -0.52 4.62
CA PRO A 231 17.08 -1.27 5.45
C PRO A 231 15.64 -1.14 4.93
N VAL A 232 14.82 -2.17 5.14
CA VAL A 232 13.40 -2.12 4.79
C VAL A 232 12.63 -1.40 5.90
N ALA A 233 11.95 -0.30 5.57
CA ALA A 233 11.12 0.43 6.51
C ALA A 233 9.98 -0.46 7.08
N PRO A 234 9.53 -0.27 8.34
CA PRO A 234 8.40 -0.96 8.93
C PRO A 234 7.12 -0.82 8.10
N SER A 235 6.16 -1.72 8.29
CA SER A 235 4.83 -1.61 7.64
C SER A 235 3.97 -0.48 8.20
N ASP A 236 4.17 -0.15 9.46
CA ASP A 236 3.34 0.74 10.28
C ASP A 236 3.08 2.13 9.67
N GLY A 237 4.02 2.65 8.91
CA GLY A 237 3.89 3.96 8.27
C GLY A 237 3.33 3.93 6.85
N LEU A 238 3.08 2.75 6.26
CA LEU A 238 2.70 2.62 4.85
C LEU A 238 1.19 2.56 4.64
N TYR A 239 0.70 3.38 3.71
CA TYR A 239 -0.72 3.48 3.33
C TYR A 239 -0.87 3.44 1.81
N LEU A 240 -1.77 2.59 1.30
CA LEU A 240 -2.29 2.72 -0.06
C LEU A 240 -3.35 3.83 -0.04
N THR A 241 -3.11 4.95 -0.72
CA THR A 241 -3.95 6.14 -0.62
C THR A 241 -4.86 6.35 -1.81
N ALA A 242 -4.53 5.82 -2.98
CA ALA A 242 -5.37 5.92 -4.16
C ALA A 242 -5.08 4.82 -5.17
N VAL A 243 -6.10 4.47 -5.94
CA VAL A 243 -6.01 3.67 -7.17
C VAL A 243 -6.78 4.41 -8.26
N ARG A 244 -6.12 4.69 -9.39
CA ARG A 244 -6.75 5.34 -10.56
C ARG A 244 -6.99 4.33 -11.69
N TYR A 245 -8.01 4.64 -12.48
CA TYR A 245 -8.48 3.81 -13.61
C TYR A 245 -8.58 4.62 -14.89
#